data_5212ea145edf1118af8fa7c7b7a46d27
#
_entry.id   5212ea145edf1118af8fa7c7b7a46d27
#
_cell.length_a   1.000
_cell.length_b   1.000
_cell.length_c   1.000
_cell.angle_alpha   90.00
_cell.angle_beta   90.00
_cell.angle_gamma   90.00
#
_symmetry.space_group_name_H-M   'P 1'
#
loop_
_entity.id
_entity.type
_entity.pdbx_description
1 polymer ?
#
loop_
_entity_poly.entity_id
_entity_poly.type
_entity_poly.pdbx_seq_one_letter_code
_entity_poly.pdbx_strand_id
1 'polypeptide(L)'
;MLPFARVAIIGLGLIGSSLARAIRADMPTVALTGHDASPEVRDIARRIDLCDDITDTAGAAVTDADIVILCVPVRAMEAVIQRRFRFRFW
;
A
#
# COMPACT_ATOMS: atom_id res chain seq x y z
N MET A 1 12.49 17.48 -6.50
CA MET A 1 12.13 16.81 -5.21
C MET A 1 10.64 16.51 -5.21
N LEU A 2 10.28 15.30 -4.83
CA LEU A 2 8.88 14.92 -4.71
C LEU A 2 8.27 15.53 -3.44
N PRO A 3 6.95 15.88 -3.46
CA PRO A 3 6.28 16.46 -2.30
C PRO A 3 6.01 15.44 -1.18
N PHE A 4 6.31 14.18 -1.41
CA PHE A 4 6.11 13.10 -0.46
C PHE A 4 7.31 12.15 -0.48
N ALA A 5 7.57 11.51 0.66
CA ALA A 5 8.68 10.57 0.83
C ALA A 5 8.21 9.13 1.02
N ARG A 6 6.99 8.93 1.53
CA ARG A 6 6.47 7.61 1.88
C ARG A 6 5.09 7.39 1.30
N VAL A 7 4.93 6.28 0.58
CA VAL A 7 3.67 5.86 -0.02
C VAL A 7 3.30 4.47 0.51
N ALA A 8 2.06 4.31 0.92
CA ALA A 8 1.52 3.02 1.29
C ALA A 8 0.47 2.58 0.27
N ILE A 9 0.52 1.32 -0.14
CA ILE A 9 -0.47 0.70 -1.01
C ILE A 9 -1.21 -0.38 -0.24
N ILE A 10 -2.51 -0.25 -0.13
CA ILE A 10 -3.38 -1.23 0.49
C ILE A 10 -4.12 -1.98 -0.62
N GLY A 11 -3.83 -3.26 -0.72
CA GLY A 11 -4.34 -4.11 -1.79
C GLY A 11 -3.28 -4.33 -2.87
N LEU A 12 -2.72 -5.55 -2.90
CA LEU A 12 -1.61 -5.90 -3.78
C LEU A 12 -2.04 -6.89 -4.88
N GLY A 13 -3.29 -6.78 -5.32
CA GLY A 13 -3.76 -7.48 -6.49
C GLY A 13 -3.14 -6.92 -7.76
N LEU A 14 -3.78 -7.18 -8.90
CA LEU A 14 -3.22 -6.81 -10.20
C LEU A 14 -2.90 -5.30 -10.31
N ILE A 15 -3.86 -4.46 -9.93
CA ILE A 15 -3.70 -3.00 -10.04
C ILE A 15 -2.68 -2.49 -9.03
N GLY A 16 -2.78 -2.93 -7.76
CA GLY A 16 -1.86 -2.50 -6.71
C GLY A 16 -0.41 -2.91 -7.00
N SER A 17 -0.21 -4.12 -7.51
CA SER A 17 1.12 -4.60 -7.89
C SER A 17 1.69 -3.83 -9.07
N SER A 18 0.86 -3.52 -10.06
CA SER A 18 1.29 -2.73 -11.21
C SER A 18 1.70 -1.32 -10.79
N LEU A 19 0.93 -0.72 -9.89
CA LEU A 19 1.24 0.61 -9.36
C LEU A 19 2.54 0.59 -8.54
N ALA A 20 2.74 -0.43 -7.72
CA ALA A 20 3.96 -0.57 -6.93
C ALA A 20 5.20 -0.64 -7.83
N ARG A 21 5.12 -1.41 -8.92
CA ARG A 21 6.21 -1.52 -9.89
C ARG A 21 6.49 -0.20 -10.58
N ALA A 22 5.43 0.54 -10.95
CA ALA A 22 5.59 1.85 -11.57
C ALA A 22 6.25 2.85 -10.63
N ILE A 23 5.84 2.88 -9.36
CA ILE A 23 6.42 3.78 -8.37
C ILE A 23 7.90 3.45 -8.15
N ARG A 24 8.25 2.18 -8.04
CA ARG A 24 9.65 1.81 -7.86
C ARG A 24 10.52 2.16 -9.06
N ALA A 25 9.96 2.04 -10.27
CA ALA A 25 10.70 2.37 -11.50
C ALA A 25 10.86 3.88 -11.68
N ASP A 26 9.78 4.64 -11.46
CA ASP A 26 9.74 6.06 -11.79
C ASP A 26 10.09 6.97 -10.62
N MET A 27 9.94 6.48 -9.40
CA MET A 27 10.15 7.26 -8.18
C MET A 27 11.01 6.47 -7.18
N PRO A 28 12.27 6.17 -7.53
CA PRO A 28 13.10 5.28 -6.71
C PRO A 28 13.46 5.83 -5.33
N THR A 29 13.28 7.12 -5.10
CA THR A 29 13.54 7.73 -3.79
C THR A 29 12.35 7.64 -2.83
N VAL A 30 11.19 7.22 -3.31
CA VAL A 30 10.00 7.05 -2.48
C VAL A 30 10.10 5.73 -1.72
N ALA A 31 9.90 5.76 -0.41
CA ALA A 31 9.76 4.55 0.39
C ALA A 31 8.35 3.99 0.19
N LEU A 32 8.26 2.74 -0.22
CA LEU A 32 7.01 2.09 -0.58
C LEU A 32 6.70 0.97 0.39
N THR A 33 5.54 1.06 1.04
CA THR A 33 5.03 0.04 1.94
C THR A 33 3.75 -0.53 1.36
N GLY A 34 3.58 -1.83 1.48
CA GLY A 34 2.39 -2.51 0.96
C GLY A 34 1.74 -3.41 2.00
N HIS A 35 0.45 -3.63 1.82
CA HIS A 35 -0.31 -4.58 2.61
C HIS A 35 -1.43 -5.17 1.77
N ASP A 36 -1.72 -6.44 2.01
CA ASP A 36 -2.89 -7.13 1.47
C ASP A 36 -3.50 -8.00 2.56
N ALA A 37 -4.81 -8.17 2.52
CA ALA A 37 -5.52 -9.01 3.50
C ALA A 37 -5.14 -10.48 3.36
N SER A 38 -4.73 -10.93 2.18
CA SER A 38 -4.34 -12.32 1.93
C SER A 38 -2.90 -12.58 2.36
N PRO A 39 -2.66 -13.54 3.28
CA PRO A 39 -1.30 -13.92 3.64
C PRO A 39 -0.49 -14.45 2.46
N GLU A 40 -1.14 -15.17 1.54
CA GLU A 40 -0.46 -15.68 0.34
C GLU A 40 0.04 -14.55 -0.56
N VAL A 41 -0.78 -13.53 -0.73
CA VAL A 41 -0.40 -12.36 -1.54
C VAL A 41 0.76 -11.62 -0.87
N ARG A 42 0.72 -11.45 0.43
CA ARG A 42 1.83 -10.83 1.17
C ARG A 42 3.13 -11.61 1.01
N ASP A 43 3.07 -12.93 1.09
CA ASP A 43 4.25 -13.77 0.94
C ASP A 43 4.85 -13.66 -0.46
N ILE A 44 4.02 -13.66 -1.49
CA ILE A 44 4.46 -13.48 -2.86
C ILE A 44 5.11 -12.10 -3.03
N ALA A 45 4.47 -11.06 -2.51
CA ALA A 45 4.98 -9.70 -2.60
C ALA A 45 6.35 -9.56 -1.94
N ARG A 46 6.57 -10.23 -0.82
CA ARG A 46 7.87 -10.27 -0.16
C ARG A 46 8.92 -10.98 -1.00
N ARG A 47 8.55 -12.10 -1.61
CA ARG A 47 9.50 -12.88 -2.43
C ARG A 47 9.97 -12.12 -3.66
N ILE A 48 9.08 -11.36 -4.28
CA ILE A 48 9.42 -10.61 -5.50
C ILE A 48 9.93 -9.20 -5.19
N ASP A 49 10.06 -8.86 -3.93
CA ASP A 49 10.53 -7.54 -3.51
C ASP A 49 9.69 -6.40 -4.07
N LEU A 50 8.38 -6.58 -4.04
CA LEU A 50 7.44 -5.66 -4.67
C LEU A 50 7.50 -4.25 -4.07
N CYS A 51 7.65 -4.17 -2.75
CA CYS A 51 7.75 -2.92 -1.99
C CYS A 51 8.98 -2.98 -1.10
N ASP A 52 9.35 -1.85 -0.51
CA ASP A 52 10.43 -1.81 0.46
C ASP A 52 10.06 -2.59 1.72
N ASP A 53 8.78 -2.60 2.08
CA ASP A 53 8.27 -3.36 3.20
C ASP A 53 6.85 -3.83 2.91
N ILE A 54 6.54 -5.05 3.33
CA ILE A 54 5.19 -5.62 3.28
C ILE A 54 4.78 -5.91 4.71
N THR A 55 3.69 -5.27 5.14
CA THR A 55 3.24 -5.39 6.53
C THR A 55 2.09 -6.38 6.67
N ASP A 56 1.96 -6.94 7.86
CA ASP A 56 0.88 -7.89 8.15
C ASP A 56 -0.45 -7.22 8.49
N THR A 57 -0.42 -5.92 8.75
CA THR A 57 -1.63 -5.15 9.03
C THR A 57 -1.65 -3.87 8.18
N ALA A 58 -2.86 -3.41 7.87
CA ALA A 58 -3.04 -2.15 7.15
C ALA A 58 -2.55 -0.97 8.00
N GLY A 59 -2.78 -1.00 9.31
CA GLY A 59 -2.33 0.05 10.20
C GLY A 59 -0.81 0.23 10.18
N ALA A 60 -0.07 -0.86 10.16
CA ALA A 60 1.38 -0.79 10.07
C ALA A 60 1.85 -0.22 8.72
N ALA A 61 1.13 -0.55 7.64
CA ALA A 61 1.49 -0.06 6.31
C ALA A 61 1.36 1.46 6.20
N VAL A 62 0.35 2.04 6.84
CA VAL A 62 0.06 3.47 6.70
C VAL A 62 0.75 4.33 7.74
N THR A 63 1.42 3.74 8.71
CA THR A 63 2.17 4.50 9.72
C THR A 63 3.23 5.37 9.02
N ASP A 64 3.17 6.66 9.28
CA ASP A 64 4.08 7.65 8.68
C ASP A 64 3.98 7.78 7.16
N ALA A 65 2.93 7.24 6.52
CA ALA A 65 2.73 7.42 5.10
C ALA A 65 2.24 8.83 4.78
N ASP A 66 2.81 9.42 3.75
CA ASP A 66 2.38 10.72 3.24
C ASP A 66 1.16 10.55 2.33
N ILE A 67 1.11 9.44 1.59
CA ILE A 67 0.02 9.09 0.70
C ILE A 67 -0.35 7.64 0.93
N VAL A 68 -1.65 7.37 1.00
CA VAL A 68 -2.19 6.01 1.07
C VAL A 68 -3.05 5.77 -0.16
N ILE A 69 -2.73 4.72 -0.91
CA ILE A 69 -3.47 4.34 -2.11
C ILE A 69 -4.22 3.06 -1.82
N LEU A 70 -5.54 3.11 -1.98
CA LEU A 70 -6.42 1.97 -1.74
C LEU A 70 -6.76 1.29 -3.06
N CYS A 71 -6.29 0.05 -3.22
CA CYS A 71 -6.55 -0.77 -4.39
C CYS A 71 -7.37 -2.00 -4.00
N VAL A 72 -8.44 -1.79 -3.26
CA VAL A 72 -9.30 -2.85 -2.73
C VAL A 72 -10.71 -2.69 -3.30
N PRO A 73 -11.52 -3.77 -3.29
CA PRO A 73 -12.93 -3.64 -3.66
C PRO A 73 -13.66 -2.63 -2.78
N VAL A 74 -14.63 -1.93 -3.35
CA VAL A 74 -15.38 -0.88 -2.63
C VAL A 74 -15.93 -1.38 -1.29
N ARG A 75 -16.43 -2.61 -1.25
CA ARG A 75 -16.96 -3.19 0.00
C ARG A 75 -15.89 -3.35 1.09
N ALA A 76 -14.67 -3.67 0.70
CA ALA A 76 -13.58 -3.84 1.65
C ALA A 76 -12.98 -2.48 2.06
N MET A 77 -13.11 -1.47 1.22
CA MET A 77 -12.55 -0.15 1.45
C MET A 77 -13.11 0.50 2.73
N GLU A 78 -14.41 0.43 2.93
CA GLU A 78 -15.05 0.99 4.13
C GLU A 78 -14.49 0.35 5.40
N ALA A 79 -14.36 -0.98 5.43
CA ALA A 79 -13.83 -1.68 6.58
C ALA A 79 -12.38 -1.29 6.89
N VAL A 80 -11.55 -1.13 5.87
CA VAL A 80 -10.16 -0.68 6.03
C VAL A 80 -10.11 0.71 6.63
N ILE A 81 -10.90 1.62 6.10
CA ILE A 81 -10.94 3.01 6.53
C ILE A 81 -11.39 3.12 7.98
N GLN A 82 -12.50 2.48 8.34
CA GLN A 82 -13.08 2.60 9.67
C GLN A 82 -12.23 1.96 10.75
N ARG A 83 -11.48 0.93 10.42
CA ARG A 83 -10.65 0.22 11.40
C ARG A 83 -9.43 0.99 11.86
N ARG A 84 -8.79 1.71 10.95
CA ARG A 84 -7.43 2.19 11.18
C ARG A 84 -7.23 3.65 10.89
N PHE A 85 -8.09 4.25 10.05
CA PHE A 85 -7.85 5.58 9.55
C PHE A 85 -8.98 6.50 9.87
N ARG A 86 -8.62 7.74 10.14
CA ARG A 86 -9.58 8.83 10.24
C ARG A 86 -9.40 9.70 9.01
N PHE A 87 -9.67 9.11 7.86
CA PHE A 87 -9.58 9.81 6.60
C PHE A 87 -10.86 10.57 6.31
N ARG A 88 -10.67 11.67 5.63
CA ARG A 88 -11.76 12.35 4.98
C ARG A 88 -11.69 12.05 3.51
N PHE A 89 -12.81 11.65 2.94
CA PHE A 89 -12.95 11.41 1.52
C PHE A 89 -13.82 12.50 0.90
N TRP A 90 -13.46 12.87 -0.27
CA TRP A 90 -14.24 13.76 -1.09
C TRP A 90 -14.14 13.41 -2.56
#